data_f8f26ef8ef6892f985e0bae18e088654
#
_entry.id   f8f26ef8ef6892f985e0bae18e088654
#
_cell.length_a   1.000
_cell.length_b   1.000
_cell.length_c   1.000
_cell.angle_alpha   90.00
_cell.angle_beta   90.00
_cell.angle_gamma   90.00
#
_symmetry.space_group_name_H-M   'P 1'
#
loop_
_entity.id
_entity.type
_entity.pdbx_description
1 polymer ?
#
loop_
_entity_poly.entity_id
_entity_poly.type
_entity_poly.pdbx_seq_one_letter_code
_entity_poly.pdbx_strand_id
1 'polypeptide(L)'
;AWALAGTVCVTGWVFSAIAAVACQLGRQVSQARGLSMMVLALAFVLRVSADQLSDGTGSDWLRWLTPLGWRDLVRPYTDDRFEVLLACCAVAIAVALSAAVLAARREYLDGYLPDRSSSRRRWRVRGHMNLLARLSWRSLVGWALASTALALLYGSVSGSIKDLLAPGSPTASWVGKMAVGSPVEQFMSLMTVVTTLLVAVAAVRRVNGLSVLERAVLVEVELAAGVSRGRVLLSQVLCALIESIVLLLVSATVLAATTATQLTDDHAVARSFVFTVSQLPGMMAAVGIATALVGLVPSLIGLSWAVVAWTAFAQFFGGLVQPKDRATDPSVLGHPLDAVGSPPWQPLAA
;
A
#
# COMPACT_ATOMS: atom_id res chain seq x y z
N ALA A 1 -5.50 -7.62 28.06
CA ALA A 1 -4.55 -8.20 27.10
C ALA A 1 -5.22 -9.27 26.22
N TRP A 2 -5.92 -10.26 26.81
CA TRP A 2 -6.56 -11.35 26.06
C TRP A 2 -7.67 -10.88 25.13
N ALA A 3 -8.49 -9.89 25.54
CA ALA A 3 -9.54 -9.33 24.71
C ALA A 3 -8.97 -8.66 23.44
N LEU A 4 -7.86 -7.93 23.56
CA LEU A 4 -7.19 -7.32 22.39
C LEU A 4 -6.64 -8.39 21.45
N ALA A 5 -5.90 -9.37 21.98
CA ALA A 5 -5.34 -10.45 21.18
C ALA A 5 -6.44 -11.23 20.47
N GLY A 6 -7.54 -11.57 21.19
CA GLY A 6 -8.71 -12.23 20.63
C GLY A 6 -9.35 -11.44 19.49
N THR A 7 -9.52 -10.14 19.65
CA THR A 7 -10.11 -9.29 18.61
C THR A 7 -9.25 -9.25 17.35
N VAL A 8 -7.94 -9.11 17.48
CA VAL A 8 -7.01 -9.12 16.34
C VAL A 8 -7.05 -10.47 15.62
N CYS A 9 -7.04 -11.58 16.37
CA CYS A 9 -7.13 -12.93 15.80
C CYS A 9 -8.44 -13.15 15.04
N VAL A 10 -9.58 -12.78 15.65
CA VAL A 10 -10.90 -12.96 15.04
C VAL A 10 -11.06 -12.11 13.78
N THR A 11 -10.57 -10.87 13.79
CA THR A 11 -10.55 -10.00 12.61
C THR A 11 -9.75 -10.64 11.49
N GLY A 12 -8.56 -11.20 11.78
CA GLY A 12 -7.75 -11.93 10.82
C GLY A 12 -8.46 -13.17 10.27
N TRP A 13 -9.17 -13.94 11.12
CA TRP A 13 -9.95 -15.11 10.70
C TRP A 13 -11.10 -14.76 9.77
N VAL A 14 -11.83 -13.67 10.05
CA VAL A 14 -12.91 -13.22 9.17
C VAL A 14 -12.39 -12.82 7.80
N PHE A 15 -11.33 -12.05 7.71
CA PHE A 15 -10.76 -11.69 6.41
C PHE A 15 -10.18 -12.92 5.67
N SER A 16 -9.61 -13.88 6.38
CA SER A 16 -9.19 -15.15 5.79
C SER A 16 -10.38 -15.96 5.27
N ALA A 17 -11.48 -16.01 6.02
CA ALA A 17 -12.70 -16.67 5.59
C ALA A 17 -13.36 -15.97 4.38
N ILE A 18 -13.38 -14.63 4.36
CA ILE A 18 -13.84 -13.84 3.21
C ILE A 18 -12.98 -14.12 1.98
N ALA A 19 -11.66 -14.21 2.14
CA ALA A 19 -10.76 -14.58 1.05
C ALA A 19 -11.04 -16.00 0.55
N ALA A 20 -11.33 -16.96 1.45
CA ALA A 20 -11.75 -18.31 1.08
C ALA A 20 -13.06 -18.31 0.28
N VAL A 21 -14.06 -17.53 0.69
CA VAL A 21 -15.30 -17.34 -0.09
C VAL A 21 -14.99 -16.76 -1.47
N ALA A 22 -14.17 -15.71 -1.54
CA ALA A 22 -13.79 -15.10 -2.80
C ALA A 22 -13.07 -16.08 -3.76
N CYS A 23 -12.28 -17.00 -3.20
CA CYS A 23 -11.63 -18.08 -3.97
C CYS A 23 -12.66 -19.08 -4.54
N GLN A 24 -13.78 -19.29 -3.88
CA GLN A 24 -14.84 -20.15 -4.42
C GLN A 24 -15.69 -19.43 -5.48
N LEU A 25 -15.90 -18.13 -5.30
CA LEU A 25 -16.66 -17.33 -6.25
C LEU A 25 -15.89 -17.08 -7.55
N GLY A 26 -14.59 -16.81 -7.46
CA GLY A 26 -13.76 -16.50 -8.61
C GLY A 26 -13.28 -17.75 -9.35
N ARG A 27 -13.40 -17.75 -10.69
CA ARG A 27 -12.81 -18.78 -11.55
C ARG A 27 -11.30 -18.59 -11.72
N GLN A 28 -10.84 -17.35 -11.64
CA GLN A 28 -9.43 -16.97 -11.76
C GLN A 28 -8.91 -16.38 -10.45
N VAL A 29 -7.64 -16.64 -10.14
CA VAL A 29 -6.95 -16.08 -8.95
C VAL A 29 -7.03 -14.53 -8.91
N SER A 30 -6.98 -13.89 -10.07
CA SER A 30 -7.10 -12.44 -10.21
C SER A 30 -8.48 -11.92 -9.78
N GLN A 31 -9.55 -12.67 -10.06
CA GLN A 31 -10.92 -12.34 -9.65
C GLN A 31 -11.07 -12.50 -8.13
N ALA A 32 -10.63 -13.62 -7.58
CA ALA A 32 -10.67 -13.89 -6.15
C ALA A 32 -9.91 -12.83 -5.35
N ARG A 33 -8.69 -12.49 -5.79
CA ARG A 33 -7.87 -11.44 -5.19
C ARG A 33 -8.55 -10.07 -5.27
N GLY A 34 -9.12 -9.74 -6.44
CA GLY A 34 -9.84 -8.47 -6.64
C GLY A 34 -11.05 -8.34 -5.72
N LEU A 35 -11.85 -9.41 -5.56
CA LEU A 35 -12.98 -9.44 -4.64
C LEU A 35 -12.55 -9.26 -3.18
N SER A 36 -11.53 -10.00 -2.74
CA SER A 36 -11.02 -9.91 -1.37
C SER A 36 -10.51 -8.50 -1.05
N MET A 37 -9.77 -7.89 -1.98
CA MET A 37 -9.28 -6.52 -1.82
C MET A 37 -10.40 -5.49 -1.84
N MET A 38 -11.45 -5.70 -2.65
CA MET A 38 -12.61 -4.82 -2.68
C MET A 38 -13.37 -4.87 -1.34
N VAL A 39 -13.56 -6.06 -0.76
CA VAL A 39 -14.21 -6.20 0.55
C VAL A 39 -13.36 -5.56 1.65
N LEU A 40 -12.05 -5.76 1.63
CA LEU A 40 -11.14 -5.12 2.58
C LEU A 40 -11.20 -3.59 2.47
N ALA A 41 -11.16 -3.05 1.26
CA ALA A 41 -11.27 -1.61 1.02
C ALA A 41 -12.60 -1.05 1.49
N LEU A 42 -13.71 -1.76 1.21
CA LEU A 42 -15.05 -1.37 1.69
C LEU A 42 -15.12 -1.39 3.23
N ALA A 43 -14.61 -2.45 3.86
CA ALA A 43 -14.54 -2.55 5.32
C ALA A 43 -13.73 -1.39 5.93
N PHE A 44 -12.66 -0.98 5.27
CA PHE A 44 -11.83 0.15 5.69
C PHE A 44 -12.58 1.49 5.54
N VAL A 45 -13.24 1.73 4.40
CA VAL A 45 -14.05 2.94 4.18
C VAL A 45 -15.17 3.02 5.21
N LEU A 46 -15.89 1.91 5.47
CA LEU A 46 -16.92 1.85 6.49
C LEU A 46 -16.37 2.14 7.89
N ARG A 47 -15.16 1.65 8.19
CA ARG A 47 -14.48 1.94 9.47
C ARG A 47 -14.21 3.43 9.64
N VAL A 48 -13.60 4.06 8.63
CA VAL A 48 -13.32 5.50 8.64
C VAL A 48 -14.61 6.32 8.74
N SER A 49 -15.65 5.93 7.99
CA SER A 49 -16.96 6.59 8.05
C SER A 49 -17.60 6.46 9.44
N ALA A 50 -17.48 5.28 10.07
CA ALA A 50 -17.99 5.06 11.43
C ALA A 50 -17.28 5.96 12.46
N ASP A 51 -15.98 6.18 12.31
CA ASP A 51 -15.23 7.05 13.20
C ASP A 51 -15.59 8.53 13.04
N GLN A 52 -15.80 8.98 11.78
CA GLN A 52 -16.20 10.36 11.49
C GLN A 52 -17.63 10.68 11.96
N LEU A 53 -18.54 9.70 11.93
CA LEU A 53 -19.95 9.88 12.31
C LEU A 53 -20.19 9.64 13.81
N SER A 54 -19.19 9.23 14.58
CA SER A 54 -19.34 8.84 15.99
C SER A 54 -19.57 10.02 16.96
N ASP A 55 -19.49 11.26 16.51
CA ASP A 55 -19.73 12.46 17.31
C ASP A 55 -21.22 12.68 17.63
N GLY A 56 -21.88 11.69 18.24
CA GLY A 56 -23.17 11.88 18.92
C GLY A 56 -24.44 11.38 18.21
N THR A 57 -24.37 10.76 17.03
CA THR A 57 -25.58 10.39 16.26
C THR A 57 -25.89 8.88 16.17
N GLY A 58 -25.60 8.08 17.21
CA GLY A 58 -26.09 6.68 17.25
C GLY A 58 -25.57 5.78 16.13
N SER A 59 -24.44 6.10 15.51
CA SER A 59 -23.84 5.36 14.39
C SER A 59 -23.04 4.11 14.81
N ASP A 60 -23.21 3.63 16.03
CA ASP A 60 -22.55 2.43 16.56
C ASP A 60 -22.84 1.16 15.73
N TRP A 61 -23.97 1.12 15.02
CA TRP A 61 -24.33 0.00 14.15
C TRP A 61 -23.34 -0.16 12.97
N LEU A 62 -22.74 0.93 12.48
CA LEU A 62 -21.71 0.87 11.42
C LEU A 62 -20.46 0.11 11.86
N ARG A 63 -20.13 0.17 13.14
CA ARG A 63 -18.98 -0.55 13.73
C ARG A 63 -19.19 -2.06 13.72
N TRP A 64 -20.46 -2.53 13.81
CA TRP A 64 -20.79 -3.94 13.66
C TRP A 64 -20.61 -4.44 12.23
N LEU A 65 -20.85 -3.60 11.24
CA LEU A 65 -20.81 -3.97 9.83
C LEU A 65 -19.36 -4.20 9.32
N THR A 66 -18.38 -3.65 9.99
CA THR A 66 -16.97 -3.80 9.60
C THR A 66 -16.17 -4.58 10.65
N PRO A 67 -15.49 -5.68 10.25
CA PRO A 67 -14.61 -6.42 11.18
C PRO A 67 -13.53 -5.55 11.81
N LEU A 68 -13.11 -4.47 11.15
CA LEU A 68 -12.14 -3.51 11.66
C LEU A 68 -12.68 -2.66 12.82
N GLY A 69 -14.00 -2.51 12.95
CA GLY A 69 -14.68 -1.80 14.03
C GLY A 69 -14.89 -2.61 15.30
N TRP A 70 -14.74 -3.92 15.25
CA TRP A 70 -15.05 -4.82 16.39
C TRP A 70 -14.18 -4.57 17.61
N ARG A 71 -12.96 -4.07 17.42
CA ARG A 71 -12.08 -3.67 18.53
C ARG A 71 -12.76 -2.66 19.45
N ASP A 72 -13.47 -1.69 18.91
CA ASP A 72 -14.10 -0.63 19.69
C ASP A 72 -15.38 -1.13 20.37
N LEU A 73 -16.01 -2.16 19.82
CA LEU A 73 -17.17 -2.80 20.46
C LEU A 73 -16.75 -3.70 21.63
N VAL A 74 -15.62 -4.41 21.50
CA VAL A 74 -15.07 -5.28 22.56
C VAL A 74 -14.49 -4.45 23.71
N ARG A 75 -14.04 -3.20 23.46
CA ARG A 75 -13.43 -2.27 24.43
C ARG A 75 -12.33 -2.92 25.29
N PRO A 76 -11.23 -3.40 24.66
CA PRO A 76 -10.14 -4.00 25.40
C PRO A 76 -9.58 -3.01 26.44
N TYR A 77 -9.23 -3.53 27.59
CA TYR A 77 -8.68 -2.77 28.73
C TYR A 77 -9.66 -1.87 29.50
N THR A 78 -10.91 -1.73 29.07
CA THR A 78 -11.93 -0.95 29.79
C THR A 78 -13.00 -1.86 30.35
N ASP A 79 -13.79 -2.51 29.47
CA ASP A 79 -14.91 -3.37 29.87
C ASP A 79 -14.68 -4.84 29.50
N ASP A 80 -13.70 -5.15 28.63
CA ASP A 80 -13.35 -6.49 28.11
C ASP A 80 -14.59 -7.35 27.75
N ARG A 81 -15.46 -6.85 26.86
CA ARG A 81 -16.73 -7.48 26.50
C ARG A 81 -16.53 -8.76 25.70
N PHE A 82 -16.31 -9.87 26.38
CA PHE A 82 -16.11 -11.18 25.75
C PHE A 82 -17.37 -11.69 25.01
N GLU A 83 -18.56 -11.25 25.39
CA GLU A 83 -19.80 -11.61 24.67
C GLU A 83 -19.76 -11.10 23.21
N VAL A 84 -19.29 -9.88 23.00
CA VAL A 84 -19.10 -9.31 21.65
C VAL A 84 -18.05 -10.11 20.88
N LEU A 85 -16.96 -10.48 21.55
CA LEU A 85 -15.90 -11.29 20.94
C LEU A 85 -16.44 -12.65 20.49
N LEU A 86 -17.28 -13.31 21.29
CA LEU A 86 -17.94 -14.56 20.92
C LEU A 86 -18.88 -14.39 19.72
N ALA A 87 -19.65 -13.30 19.66
CA ALA A 87 -20.49 -12.98 18.51
C ALA A 87 -19.63 -12.78 17.24
N CYS A 88 -18.50 -12.10 17.34
CA CYS A 88 -17.55 -11.93 16.23
C CYS A 88 -16.94 -13.27 15.78
N CYS A 89 -16.62 -14.17 16.73
CA CYS A 89 -16.18 -15.53 16.40
C CYS A 89 -17.27 -16.32 15.66
N ALA A 90 -18.52 -16.20 16.09
CA ALA A 90 -19.65 -16.87 15.41
C ALA A 90 -19.78 -16.38 13.96
N VAL A 91 -19.64 -15.08 13.70
CA VAL A 91 -19.63 -14.52 12.35
C VAL A 91 -18.46 -15.08 11.53
N ALA A 92 -17.25 -15.14 12.10
CA ALA A 92 -16.09 -15.70 11.43
C ALA A 92 -16.30 -17.16 11.02
N ILE A 93 -16.86 -17.97 11.93
CA ILE A 93 -17.21 -19.38 11.68
C ILE A 93 -18.29 -19.48 10.60
N ALA A 94 -19.33 -18.66 10.66
CA ALA A 94 -20.41 -18.68 9.67
C ALA A 94 -19.90 -18.38 8.26
N VAL A 95 -19.00 -17.39 8.12
CA VAL A 95 -18.34 -17.06 6.84
C VAL A 95 -17.45 -18.22 6.38
N ALA A 96 -16.69 -18.83 7.28
CA ALA A 96 -15.85 -19.98 6.94
C ALA A 96 -16.67 -21.19 6.49
N LEU A 97 -17.78 -21.48 7.19
CA LEU A 97 -18.72 -22.54 6.80
C LEU A 97 -19.36 -22.26 5.43
N SER A 98 -19.70 -21.00 5.14
CA SER A 98 -20.20 -20.64 3.82
C SER A 98 -19.18 -20.92 2.71
N ALA A 99 -17.89 -20.66 2.96
CA ALA A 99 -16.82 -21.02 2.04
C ALA A 99 -16.72 -22.53 1.84
N ALA A 100 -16.84 -23.33 2.91
CA ALA A 100 -16.83 -24.79 2.84
C ALA A 100 -18.04 -25.34 2.06
N VAL A 101 -19.24 -24.81 2.28
CA VAL A 101 -20.44 -25.18 1.52
C VAL A 101 -20.30 -24.84 0.04
N LEU A 102 -19.78 -23.65 -0.29
CA LEU A 102 -19.53 -23.27 -1.68
C LEU A 102 -18.47 -24.18 -2.32
N ALA A 103 -17.43 -24.56 -1.58
CA ALA A 103 -16.40 -25.49 -2.06
C ALA A 103 -16.98 -26.89 -2.34
N ALA A 104 -17.88 -27.38 -1.47
CA ALA A 104 -18.51 -28.69 -1.63
C ALA A 104 -19.48 -28.76 -2.83
N ARG A 105 -20.05 -27.63 -3.23
CA ARG A 105 -21.01 -27.54 -4.34
C ARG A 105 -20.36 -27.14 -5.66
N ARG A 106 -19.09 -26.81 -5.65
CA ARG A 106 -18.37 -26.30 -6.83
C ARG A 106 -17.78 -27.48 -7.61
N GLU A 107 -17.94 -27.44 -8.94
CA GLU A 107 -17.22 -28.33 -9.84
C GLU A 107 -15.73 -27.96 -9.93
N TYR A 108 -14.89 -28.95 -10.20
CA TYR A 108 -13.43 -28.73 -10.29
C TYR A 108 -13.10 -27.75 -11.42
N LEU A 109 -12.30 -26.73 -11.14
CA LEU A 109 -11.90 -25.66 -12.06
C LEU A 109 -13.01 -24.68 -12.47
N ASP A 110 -14.21 -24.76 -11.91
CA ASP A 110 -15.27 -23.78 -12.18
C ASP A 110 -15.40 -22.75 -11.04
N GLY A 111 -16.08 -21.64 -11.29
CA GLY A 111 -16.37 -20.57 -10.34
C GLY A 111 -17.76 -20.05 -10.57
N TYR A 112 -18.39 -19.54 -9.50
CA TYR A 112 -19.76 -18.99 -9.61
C TYR A 112 -19.82 -17.69 -10.41
N LEU A 113 -18.70 -16.95 -10.51
CA LEU A 113 -18.64 -15.74 -11.30
C LEU A 113 -18.27 -16.06 -12.75
N PRO A 114 -19.07 -15.57 -13.72
CA PRO A 114 -18.76 -15.77 -15.13
C PRO A 114 -17.40 -15.15 -15.47
N ASP A 115 -16.65 -15.86 -16.30
CA ASP A 115 -15.48 -15.25 -16.94
C ASP A 115 -15.95 -14.01 -17.70
N ARG A 116 -15.40 -12.86 -17.36
CA ARG A 116 -15.52 -11.70 -18.22
C ARG A 116 -14.72 -12.01 -19.48
N SER A 117 -15.36 -12.73 -20.40
CA SER A 117 -14.84 -12.92 -21.73
C SER A 117 -14.43 -11.55 -22.26
N SER A 118 -13.19 -11.46 -22.70
CA SER A 118 -12.61 -10.20 -23.18
C SER A 118 -13.61 -9.54 -24.14
N SER A 119 -13.97 -8.29 -23.86
CA SER A 119 -14.83 -7.52 -24.74
C SER A 119 -14.34 -7.70 -26.17
N ARG A 120 -15.24 -7.93 -27.11
CA ARG A 120 -14.96 -8.08 -28.55
C ARG A 120 -14.25 -6.86 -29.15
N ARG A 121 -13.94 -5.84 -28.36
CA ARG A 121 -13.21 -4.65 -28.79
C ARG A 121 -11.77 -5.04 -29.10
N ARG A 122 -11.50 -5.34 -30.36
CA ARG A 122 -10.17 -5.59 -30.90
C ARG A 122 -9.34 -4.30 -30.82
N TRP A 123 -8.66 -4.11 -29.71
CA TRP A 123 -7.70 -3.03 -29.60
C TRP A 123 -6.47 -3.38 -30.44
N ARG A 124 -6.13 -2.51 -31.36
CA ARG A 124 -4.93 -2.66 -32.17
C ARG A 124 -3.72 -2.42 -31.27
N VAL A 125 -3.06 -3.49 -30.80
CA VAL A 125 -1.83 -3.40 -30.03
C VAL A 125 -0.70 -3.05 -30.99
N ARG A 126 -0.10 -1.89 -30.80
CA ARG A 126 1.06 -1.45 -31.55
C ARG A 126 2.31 -1.57 -30.68
N GLY A 127 3.03 -2.69 -30.79
CA GLY A 127 4.30 -2.93 -30.09
C GLY A 127 4.19 -3.44 -28.66
N HIS A 128 5.31 -3.91 -28.15
CA HIS A 128 5.45 -4.59 -26.86
C HIS A 128 5.08 -3.68 -25.66
N MET A 129 5.50 -2.42 -25.67
CA MET A 129 5.16 -1.45 -24.61
C MET A 129 3.65 -1.25 -24.44
N ASN A 130 2.91 -1.15 -25.54
CA ASN A 130 1.46 -0.97 -25.49
C ASN A 130 0.76 -2.22 -24.92
N LEU A 131 1.28 -3.41 -25.26
CA LEU A 131 0.82 -4.67 -24.67
C LEU A 131 1.02 -4.68 -23.14
N LEU A 132 2.22 -4.37 -22.69
CA LEU A 132 2.56 -4.33 -21.25
C LEU A 132 1.73 -3.29 -20.48
N ALA A 133 1.60 -2.09 -21.00
CA ALA A 133 0.79 -1.04 -20.40
C ALA A 133 -0.68 -1.48 -20.24
N ARG A 134 -1.21 -2.18 -21.24
CA ARG A 134 -2.56 -2.71 -21.20
C ARG A 134 -2.74 -3.87 -20.23
N LEU A 135 -1.77 -4.76 -20.13
CA LEU A 135 -1.80 -5.87 -19.16
C LEU A 135 -1.68 -5.34 -17.71
N SER A 136 -0.94 -4.25 -17.49
CA SER A 136 -0.73 -3.67 -16.18
C SER A 136 -1.78 -2.64 -15.75
N TRP A 137 -2.62 -2.15 -16.64
CA TRP A 137 -3.62 -1.12 -16.36
C TRP A 137 -4.44 -1.39 -15.09
N ARG A 138 -4.95 -2.63 -14.93
CA ARG A 138 -5.73 -3.00 -13.74
C ARG A 138 -4.91 -2.94 -12.45
N SER A 139 -3.64 -3.34 -12.53
CA SER A 139 -2.71 -3.24 -11.41
C SER A 139 -2.43 -1.78 -11.05
N LEU A 140 -2.17 -0.94 -12.05
CA LEU A 140 -1.95 0.49 -11.87
C LEU A 140 -3.14 1.16 -11.20
N VAL A 141 -4.36 0.90 -11.67
CA VAL A 141 -5.59 1.43 -11.05
C VAL A 141 -5.73 0.96 -9.60
N GLY A 142 -5.48 -0.33 -9.33
CA GLY A 142 -5.53 -0.85 -7.96
C GLY A 142 -4.53 -0.15 -7.03
N TRP A 143 -3.30 0.05 -7.47
CA TRP A 143 -2.28 0.77 -6.70
C TRP A 143 -2.60 2.27 -6.56
N ALA A 144 -3.13 2.90 -7.62
CA ALA A 144 -3.57 4.29 -7.56
C ALA A 144 -4.71 4.48 -6.55
N LEU A 145 -5.70 3.59 -6.53
CA LEU A 145 -6.76 3.62 -5.54
C LEU A 145 -6.23 3.42 -4.12
N ALA A 146 -5.31 2.47 -3.91
CA ALA A 146 -4.69 2.25 -2.60
C ALA A 146 -3.89 3.46 -2.13
N SER A 147 -3.09 4.07 -3.02
CA SER A 147 -2.30 5.27 -2.71
C SER A 147 -3.21 6.47 -2.43
N THR A 148 -4.28 6.64 -3.22
CA THR A 148 -5.28 7.68 -3.00
C THR A 148 -6.00 7.51 -1.67
N ALA A 149 -6.45 6.30 -1.34
CA ALA A 149 -7.12 6.02 -0.08
C ALA A 149 -6.20 6.33 1.11
N LEU A 150 -4.93 5.94 1.02
CA LEU A 150 -3.93 6.23 2.04
C LEU A 150 -3.68 7.73 2.19
N ALA A 151 -3.52 8.46 1.09
CA ALA A 151 -3.31 9.90 1.09
C ALA A 151 -4.53 10.67 1.63
N LEU A 152 -5.75 10.26 1.28
CA LEU A 152 -6.99 10.81 1.83
C LEU A 152 -7.09 10.60 3.34
N LEU A 153 -6.78 9.41 3.80
CA LEU A 153 -6.81 9.07 5.23
C LEU A 153 -5.83 9.94 6.02
N TYR A 154 -4.64 10.10 5.52
CA TYR A 154 -3.63 10.93 6.19
C TYR A 154 -3.96 12.42 6.11
N GLY A 155 -4.48 12.87 4.98
CA GLY A 155 -4.93 14.24 4.83
C GLY A 155 -6.06 14.59 5.79
N SER A 156 -7.02 13.68 6.00
CA SER A 156 -8.14 13.91 6.93
C SER A 156 -7.71 14.01 8.40
N VAL A 157 -6.62 13.35 8.78
CA VAL A 157 -6.06 13.39 10.13
C VAL A 157 -5.19 14.63 10.37
N SER A 158 -4.74 15.30 9.30
CA SER A 158 -3.81 16.45 9.42
C SER A 158 -4.33 17.60 10.28
N GLY A 159 -5.66 17.82 10.34
CA GLY A 159 -6.29 18.82 11.19
C GLY A 159 -6.19 18.54 12.69
N SER A 160 -6.28 17.27 13.09
CA SER A 160 -6.23 16.85 14.50
C SER A 160 -4.81 16.64 15.03
N ILE A 161 -3.80 16.87 14.21
CA ILE A 161 -2.39 16.62 14.56
C ILE A 161 -1.89 17.52 15.67
N LYS A 162 -2.33 18.77 15.73
CA LYS A 162 -1.93 19.71 16.78
C LYS A 162 -2.26 19.16 18.18
N ASP A 163 -3.39 18.47 18.29
CA ASP A 163 -3.86 17.87 19.55
C ASP A 163 -3.11 16.57 19.86
N LEU A 164 -2.84 15.74 18.83
CA LEU A 164 -2.12 14.47 18.95
C LEU A 164 -0.62 14.67 19.24
N LEU A 165 -0.03 15.74 18.74
CA LEU A 165 1.38 16.09 18.94
C LEU A 165 1.59 17.19 19.99
N ALA A 166 0.64 17.37 20.92
CA ALA A 166 0.79 18.29 22.03
C ALA A 166 2.09 17.98 22.81
N PRO A 167 2.80 19.01 23.29
CA PRO A 167 4.04 18.84 24.04
C PRO A 167 3.86 17.87 25.21
N GLY A 168 4.69 16.83 25.28
CA GLY A 168 4.64 15.81 26.34
C GLY A 168 3.89 14.53 25.97
N SER A 169 3.25 14.43 24.78
CA SER A 169 2.65 13.17 24.34
C SER A 169 3.73 12.16 23.89
N PRO A 170 3.55 10.85 24.16
CA PRO A 170 4.47 9.81 23.66
C PRO A 170 4.63 9.85 22.12
N THR A 171 3.55 10.20 21.41
CA THR A 171 3.51 10.33 19.97
C THR A 171 4.39 11.48 19.47
N ALA A 172 4.34 12.64 20.13
CA ALA A 172 5.19 13.79 19.82
C ALA A 172 6.67 13.48 19.98
N SER A 173 7.05 12.76 21.05
CA SER A 173 8.43 12.38 21.31
C SER A 173 8.98 11.39 20.26
N TRP A 174 8.14 10.51 19.74
CA TRP A 174 8.51 9.55 18.71
C TRP A 174 8.63 10.21 17.32
N VAL A 175 7.64 11.01 16.94
CA VAL A 175 7.62 11.74 15.65
C VAL A 175 8.74 12.78 15.61
N GLY A 176 9.02 13.48 16.71
CA GLY A 176 10.11 14.45 16.82
C GLY A 176 11.51 13.87 16.65
N LYS A 177 11.68 12.54 16.83
CA LYS A 177 12.95 11.85 16.54
C LYS A 177 13.10 11.47 15.06
N MET A 178 12.03 11.51 14.29
CA MET A 178 12.01 11.05 12.90
C MET A 178 12.15 12.20 11.89
N ALA A 179 11.82 13.43 12.28
CA ALA A 179 11.91 14.58 11.40
C ALA A 179 12.20 15.87 12.18
N VAL A 180 12.85 16.82 11.54
CA VAL A 180 13.14 18.16 12.06
C VAL A 180 12.08 19.11 11.54
N GLY A 181 11.59 20.02 12.39
CA GLY A 181 10.60 21.04 12.00
C GLY A 181 9.38 21.11 12.92
N SER A 182 8.34 21.78 12.49
CA SER A 182 7.08 21.85 13.24
C SER A 182 6.39 20.48 13.32
N PRO A 183 5.55 20.21 14.32
CA PRO A 183 4.83 18.95 14.46
C PRO A 183 4.04 18.54 13.20
N VAL A 184 3.50 19.53 12.48
CA VAL A 184 2.76 19.32 11.24
C VAL A 184 3.69 18.87 10.10
N GLU A 185 4.86 19.51 9.99
CA GLU A 185 5.87 19.13 8.97
C GLU A 185 6.43 17.74 9.22
N GLN A 186 6.69 17.40 10.49
CA GLN A 186 7.14 16.06 10.89
C GLN A 186 6.11 14.99 10.50
N PHE A 187 4.84 15.24 10.75
CA PHE A 187 3.77 14.33 10.36
C PHE A 187 3.66 14.20 8.84
N MET A 188 3.71 15.32 8.11
CA MET A 188 3.68 15.33 6.65
C MET A 188 4.84 14.52 6.06
N SER A 189 6.04 14.67 6.60
CA SER A 189 7.21 13.90 6.23
C SER A 189 6.98 12.41 6.42
N LEU A 190 6.49 11.99 7.59
CA LEU A 190 6.17 10.60 7.89
C LEU A 190 5.15 10.02 6.90
N MET A 191 4.10 10.75 6.60
CA MET A 191 3.03 10.32 5.69
C MET A 191 3.52 10.18 4.25
N THR A 192 4.38 11.10 3.81
CA THR A 192 5.03 11.01 2.51
C THR A 192 5.91 9.77 2.40
N VAL A 193 6.70 9.47 3.43
CA VAL A 193 7.53 8.25 3.49
C VAL A 193 6.68 6.99 3.36
N VAL A 194 5.58 6.89 4.14
CA VAL A 194 4.68 5.72 4.05
C VAL A 194 4.09 5.56 2.66
N THR A 195 3.64 6.66 2.07
CA THR A 195 3.08 6.65 0.71
C THR A 195 4.14 6.26 -0.31
N THR A 196 5.35 6.77 -0.18
CA THR A 196 6.48 6.45 -1.07
C THR A 196 6.88 4.98 -0.94
N LEU A 197 6.90 4.43 0.27
CA LEU A 197 7.14 2.99 0.48
C LEU A 197 6.09 2.12 -0.21
N LEU A 198 4.80 2.53 -0.17
CA LEU A 198 3.74 1.83 -0.88
C LEU A 198 4.00 1.81 -2.40
N VAL A 199 4.42 2.95 -2.97
CA VAL A 199 4.77 3.06 -4.38
C VAL A 199 6.04 2.25 -4.70
N ALA A 200 7.04 2.22 -3.80
CA ALA A 200 8.24 1.39 -3.94
C ALA A 200 7.91 -0.11 -4.01
N VAL A 201 7.00 -0.56 -3.17
CA VAL A 201 6.48 -1.95 -3.22
C VAL A 201 5.84 -2.25 -4.57
N ALA A 202 5.02 -1.34 -5.11
CA ALA A 202 4.40 -1.50 -6.43
C ALA A 202 5.46 -1.60 -7.53
N ALA A 203 6.46 -0.73 -7.51
CA ALA A 203 7.55 -0.66 -8.49
C ALA A 203 8.42 -1.91 -8.47
N VAL A 204 8.91 -2.31 -7.30
CA VAL A 204 9.75 -3.52 -7.12
C VAL A 204 8.98 -4.77 -7.52
N ARG A 205 7.71 -4.87 -7.12
CA ARG A 205 6.84 -5.97 -7.54
C ARG A 205 6.70 -6.03 -9.05
N ARG A 206 6.63 -4.89 -9.71
CA ARG A 206 6.51 -4.79 -11.16
C ARG A 206 7.75 -5.35 -11.86
N VAL A 207 8.95 -4.93 -11.44
CA VAL A 207 10.21 -5.41 -12.00
C VAL A 207 10.40 -6.90 -11.73
N ASN A 208 10.16 -7.35 -10.51
CA ASN A 208 10.29 -8.75 -10.11
C ASN A 208 9.28 -9.67 -10.85
N GLY A 209 8.18 -9.10 -11.34
CA GLY A 209 7.21 -9.81 -12.17
C GLY A 209 7.81 -10.41 -13.44
N LEU A 210 8.89 -9.83 -13.98
CA LEU A 210 9.61 -10.40 -15.12
C LEU A 210 10.15 -11.80 -14.83
N SER A 211 10.76 -12.01 -13.68
CA SER A 211 11.29 -13.34 -13.32
C SER A 211 10.18 -14.38 -13.13
N VAL A 212 8.98 -13.96 -12.73
CA VAL A 212 7.82 -14.87 -12.68
C VAL A 212 7.41 -15.28 -14.09
N LEU A 213 7.41 -14.34 -15.05
CA LEU A 213 7.09 -14.63 -16.46
C LEU A 213 8.17 -15.53 -17.11
N GLU A 214 9.44 -15.32 -16.77
CA GLU A 214 10.55 -16.17 -17.24
C GLU A 214 10.41 -17.59 -16.72
N ARG A 215 10.14 -17.77 -15.42
CA ARG A 215 9.93 -19.10 -14.82
C ARG A 215 8.70 -19.82 -15.39
N ALA A 216 7.70 -19.07 -15.81
CA ALA A 216 6.49 -19.59 -16.45
C ALA A 216 6.67 -19.84 -17.96
N VAL A 217 7.89 -19.64 -18.49
CA VAL A 217 8.24 -19.83 -19.91
C VAL A 217 7.48 -18.89 -20.86
N LEU A 218 6.76 -17.90 -20.30
CA LEU A 218 5.95 -16.97 -21.09
C LEU A 218 6.81 -15.98 -21.89
N VAL A 219 8.01 -15.66 -21.42
CA VAL A 219 8.97 -14.79 -22.12
C VAL A 219 9.48 -15.45 -23.40
N GLU A 220 9.55 -16.78 -23.47
CA GLU A 220 9.98 -17.49 -24.68
C GLU A 220 9.04 -17.28 -25.88
N VAL A 221 7.75 -17.09 -25.62
CA VAL A 221 6.77 -16.75 -26.66
C VAL A 221 7.08 -15.38 -27.28
N GLU A 222 7.51 -14.41 -26.44
CA GLU A 222 7.90 -13.08 -26.92
C GLU A 222 9.23 -13.12 -27.69
N LEU A 223 10.18 -13.92 -27.21
CA LEU A 223 11.46 -14.14 -27.90
C LEU A 223 11.27 -14.85 -29.26
N ALA A 224 10.38 -15.83 -29.31
CA ALA A 224 10.02 -16.50 -30.56
C ALA A 224 9.35 -15.56 -31.60
N ALA A 225 8.67 -14.51 -31.11
CA ALA A 225 8.13 -13.44 -31.93
C ALA A 225 9.18 -12.40 -32.37
N GLY A 226 10.49 -12.64 -32.10
CA GLY A 226 11.58 -11.77 -32.51
C GLY A 226 11.88 -10.59 -31.61
N VAL A 227 11.33 -10.55 -30.37
CA VAL A 227 11.66 -9.52 -29.37
C VAL A 227 12.93 -9.92 -28.64
N SER A 228 13.95 -9.05 -28.60
CA SER A 228 15.18 -9.32 -27.87
C SER A 228 14.97 -9.27 -26.34
N ARG A 229 15.74 -10.07 -25.58
CA ARG A 229 15.69 -10.07 -24.09
C ARG A 229 15.91 -8.69 -23.49
N GLY A 230 16.85 -7.91 -24.02
CA GLY A 230 17.09 -6.55 -23.58
C GLY A 230 15.89 -5.63 -23.78
N ARG A 231 15.13 -5.80 -24.86
CA ARG A 231 13.91 -5.03 -25.13
C ARG A 231 12.78 -5.41 -24.16
N VAL A 232 12.66 -6.69 -23.81
CA VAL A 232 11.69 -7.15 -22.81
C VAL A 232 12.01 -6.52 -21.44
N LEU A 233 13.26 -6.61 -20.99
CA LEU A 233 13.70 -6.00 -19.72
C LEU A 233 13.50 -4.48 -19.73
N LEU A 234 13.97 -3.79 -20.78
CA LEU A 234 13.86 -2.32 -20.87
C LEU A 234 12.40 -1.86 -20.83
N SER A 235 11.51 -2.56 -21.53
CA SER A 235 10.09 -2.21 -21.52
C SER A 235 9.43 -2.44 -20.16
N GLN A 236 9.82 -3.47 -19.41
CA GLN A 236 9.36 -3.67 -18.02
C GLN A 236 9.85 -2.56 -17.08
N VAL A 237 11.12 -2.17 -17.20
CA VAL A 237 11.71 -1.08 -16.41
C VAL A 237 11.02 0.24 -16.73
N LEU A 238 10.83 0.57 -17.99
CA LEU A 238 10.13 1.79 -18.41
C LEU A 238 8.69 1.81 -17.89
N CYS A 239 7.98 0.69 -17.96
CA CYS A 239 6.65 0.58 -17.38
C CYS A 239 6.67 0.78 -15.85
N ALA A 240 7.66 0.22 -15.14
CA ALA A 240 7.80 0.40 -13.70
C ALA A 240 8.08 1.85 -13.32
N LEU A 241 8.94 2.54 -14.07
CA LEU A 241 9.25 3.96 -13.87
C LEU A 241 8.02 4.84 -14.12
N ILE A 242 7.32 4.62 -15.23
CA ILE A 242 6.09 5.37 -15.54
C ILE A 242 5.03 5.12 -14.46
N GLU A 243 4.83 3.86 -14.05
CA GLU A 243 3.90 3.49 -12.98
C GLU A 243 4.26 4.23 -11.68
N SER A 244 5.53 4.24 -11.29
CA SER A 244 6.03 4.94 -10.09
C SER A 244 5.80 6.45 -10.14
N ILE A 245 6.09 7.08 -11.29
CA ILE A 245 5.88 8.52 -11.48
C ILE A 245 4.39 8.85 -11.38
N VAL A 246 3.53 8.08 -12.06
CA VAL A 246 2.08 8.30 -12.01
C VAL A 246 1.54 8.14 -10.60
N LEU A 247 1.95 7.09 -9.88
CA LEU A 247 1.50 6.84 -8.51
C LEU A 247 1.97 7.93 -7.55
N LEU A 248 3.22 8.39 -7.66
CA LEU A 248 3.73 9.49 -6.83
C LEU A 248 3.00 10.80 -7.12
N LEU A 249 2.75 11.12 -8.39
CA LEU A 249 2.02 12.34 -8.77
C LEU A 249 0.57 12.29 -8.28
N VAL A 250 -0.11 11.16 -8.42
CA VAL A 250 -1.47 10.97 -7.88
C VAL A 250 -1.46 11.16 -6.36
N SER A 251 -0.52 10.54 -5.67
CA SER A 251 -0.39 10.67 -4.21
C SER A 251 -0.07 12.10 -3.78
N ALA A 252 0.85 12.77 -4.48
CA ALA A 252 1.23 14.15 -4.21
C ALA A 252 0.04 15.11 -4.38
N THR A 253 -0.73 14.95 -5.46
CA THR A 253 -1.91 15.79 -5.71
C THR A 253 -3.01 15.58 -4.69
N VAL A 254 -3.29 14.33 -4.31
CA VAL A 254 -4.31 14.02 -3.30
C VAL A 254 -3.88 14.53 -1.93
N LEU A 255 -2.63 14.30 -1.53
CA LEU A 255 -2.10 14.78 -0.25
C LEU A 255 -2.10 16.31 -0.19
N ALA A 256 -1.70 16.99 -1.26
CA ALA A 256 -1.73 18.44 -1.36
C ALA A 256 -3.17 18.99 -1.27
N ALA A 257 -4.13 18.36 -1.97
CA ALA A 257 -5.53 18.75 -1.95
C ALA A 257 -6.16 18.59 -0.55
N THR A 258 -5.87 17.49 0.13
CA THR A 258 -6.36 17.26 1.51
C THR A 258 -5.69 18.19 2.52
N THR A 259 -4.42 18.51 2.34
CA THR A 259 -3.72 19.51 3.15
C THR A 259 -4.35 20.89 3.01
N ALA A 260 -4.72 21.29 1.77
CA ALA A 260 -5.38 22.57 1.50
C ALA A 260 -6.73 22.72 2.23
N THR A 261 -7.43 21.63 2.49
CA THR A 261 -8.73 21.68 3.21
C THR A 261 -8.57 21.76 4.73
N GLN A 262 -7.40 21.40 5.27
CA GLN A 262 -7.16 21.28 6.72
C GLN A 262 -6.24 22.37 7.28
N LEU A 263 -5.39 22.95 6.44
CA LEU A 263 -4.42 23.96 6.84
C LEU A 263 -4.65 25.25 6.06
N THR A 264 -4.64 26.37 6.77
CA THR A 264 -4.80 27.72 6.21
C THR A 264 -3.48 28.34 5.73
N ASP A 265 -2.38 27.59 5.76
CA ASP A 265 -1.06 28.06 5.32
C ASP A 265 -0.90 27.82 3.81
N ASP A 266 -0.84 28.89 3.04
CA ASP A 266 -0.71 28.87 1.57
C ASP A 266 0.53 28.11 1.08
N HIS A 267 1.58 28.03 1.90
CA HIS A 267 2.81 27.33 1.55
C HIS A 267 2.78 25.84 1.91
N ALA A 268 1.88 25.38 2.79
CA ALA A 268 1.83 23.99 3.21
C ALA A 268 1.45 23.05 2.05
N VAL A 269 0.58 23.48 1.17
CA VAL A 269 0.15 22.74 -0.03
C VAL A 269 1.31 22.52 -0.99
N ALA A 270 2.04 23.59 -1.31
CA ALA A 270 3.20 23.51 -2.19
C ALA A 270 4.30 22.65 -1.59
N ARG A 271 4.56 22.79 -0.28
CA ARG A 271 5.56 21.99 0.44
C ARG A 271 5.22 20.51 0.43
N SER A 272 3.98 20.11 0.72
CA SER A 272 3.56 18.70 0.71
C SER A 272 3.70 18.08 -0.67
N PHE A 273 3.35 18.82 -1.73
CA PHE A 273 3.50 18.38 -3.11
C PHE A 273 4.99 18.20 -3.48
N VAL A 274 5.80 19.22 -3.26
CA VAL A 274 7.24 19.21 -3.58
C VAL A 274 7.95 18.10 -2.80
N PHE A 275 7.64 17.95 -1.52
CA PHE A 275 8.24 16.90 -0.68
C PHE A 275 7.90 15.49 -1.17
N THR A 276 6.66 15.25 -1.61
CA THR A 276 6.28 13.95 -2.16
C THR A 276 6.98 13.69 -3.51
N VAL A 277 7.06 14.69 -4.38
CA VAL A 277 7.73 14.56 -5.69
C VAL A 277 9.24 14.41 -5.52
N SER A 278 9.84 14.99 -4.49
CA SER A 278 11.29 14.87 -4.20
C SER A 278 11.74 13.42 -3.89
N GLN A 279 10.80 12.52 -3.63
CA GLN A 279 11.09 11.09 -3.46
C GLN A 279 11.37 10.35 -4.78
N LEU A 280 11.16 11.00 -5.94
CA LEU A 280 11.39 10.39 -7.26
C LEU A 280 12.79 9.79 -7.44
N PRO A 281 13.91 10.47 -7.10
CA PRO A 281 15.23 9.88 -7.24
C PRO A 281 15.41 8.59 -6.44
N GLY A 282 14.93 8.56 -5.19
CA GLY A 282 14.95 7.36 -4.36
C GLY A 282 14.14 6.22 -4.97
N MET A 283 12.97 6.52 -5.55
CA MET A 283 12.18 5.54 -6.27
C MET A 283 12.89 5.00 -7.51
N MET A 284 13.55 5.88 -8.29
CA MET A 284 14.33 5.46 -9.46
C MET A 284 15.50 4.56 -9.05
N ALA A 285 16.16 4.86 -7.95
CA ALA A 285 17.24 4.02 -7.42
C ALA A 285 16.70 2.64 -6.98
N ALA A 286 15.55 2.56 -6.31
CA ALA A 286 14.93 1.29 -5.93
C ALA A 286 14.57 0.43 -7.16
N VAL A 287 14.01 1.04 -8.21
CA VAL A 287 13.73 0.38 -9.50
C VAL A 287 15.04 -0.07 -10.15
N GLY A 288 16.09 0.76 -10.11
CA GLY A 288 17.43 0.45 -10.65
C GLY A 288 18.04 -0.77 -9.97
N ILE A 289 18.03 -0.82 -8.64
CA ILE A 289 18.53 -1.97 -7.86
C ILE A 289 17.74 -3.23 -8.18
N ALA A 290 16.41 -3.16 -8.19
CA ALA A 290 15.58 -4.30 -8.54
C ALA A 290 15.87 -4.78 -9.98
N THR A 291 16.07 -3.87 -10.92
CA THR A 291 16.42 -4.18 -12.32
C THR A 291 17.78 -4.85 -12.43
N ALA A 292 18.80 -4.34 -11.70
CA ALA A 292 20.12 -4.92 -11.68
C ALA A 292 20.10 -6.36 -11.13
N LEU A 293 19.33 -6.60 -10.06
CA LEU A 293 19.16 -7.95 -9.49
C LEU A 293 18.48 -8.90 -10.47
N VAL A 294 17.42 -8.45 -11.14
CA VAL A 294 16.73 -9.27 -12.16
C VAL A 294 17.63 -9.60 -13.35
N GLY A 295 18.40 -8.61 -13.81
CA GLY A 295 19.24 -8.77 -15.01
C GLY A 295 20.58 -9.49 -14.77
N LEU A 296 21.23 -9.25 -13.63
CA LEU A 296 22.57 -9.75 -13.33
C LEU A 296 22.55 -11.02 -12.47
N VAL A 297 21.70 -11.06 -11.44
CA VAL A 297 21.70 -12.17 -10.46
C VAL A 297 20.25 -12.58 -10.12
N PRO A 298 19.54 -13.28 -11.03
CA PRO A 298 18.14 -13.66 -10.83
C PRO A 298 17.89 -14.54 -9.60
N SER A 299 18.92 -15.24 -9.09
CA SER A 299 18.85 -16.04 -7.86
C SER A 299 18.67 -15.18 -6.60
N LEU A 300 19.13 -13.93 -6.61
CA LEU A 300 19.07 -12.99 -5.48
C LEU A 300 17.93 -11.97 -5.60
N ILE A 301 16.95 -12.21 -6.42
CA ILE A 301 15.84 -11.27 -6.65
C ILE A 301 15.07 -10.92 -5.37
N GLY A 302 15.06 -11.83 -4.39
CA GLY A 302 14.51 -11.57 -3.06
C GLY A 302 15.20 -10.44 -2.31
N LEU A 303 16.45 -10.11 -2.65
CA LEU A 303 17.21 -9.03 -2.02
C LEU A 303 16.61 -7.65 -2.36
N SER A 304 15.90 -7.51 -3.47
CA SER A 304 15.16 -6.29 -3.80
C SER A 304 14.11 -5.93 -2.73
N TRP A 305 13.51 -6.93 -2.09
CA TRP A 305 12.61 -6.72 -0.96
C TRP A 305 13.34 -6.35 0.33
N ALA A 306 14.55 -6.88 0.52
CA ALA A 306 15.39 -6.50 1.65
C ALA A 306 15.78 -5.01 1.57
N VAL A 307 16.02 -4.47 0.38
CA VAL A 307 16.27 -3.04 0.19
C VAL A 307 15.06 -2.20 0.60
N VAL A 308 13.84 -2.59 0.20
CA VAL A 308 12.62 -1.90 0.60
C VAL A 308 12.39 -2.01 2.11
N ALA A 309 12.58 -3.20 2.68
CA ALA A 309 12.44 -3.43 4.13
C ALA A 309 13.49 -2.65 4.93
N TRP A 310 14.74 -2.59 4.45
CA TRP A 310 15.79 -1.79 5.09
C TRP A 310 15.46 -0.30 5.05
N THR A 311 14.99 0.20 3.90
CA THR A 311 14.58 1.59 3.77
C THR A 311 13.42 1.91 4.72
N ALA A 312 12.44 1.03 4.82
CA ALA A 312 11.34 1.17 5.79
C ALA A 312 11.87 1.17 7.23
N PHE A 313 12.73 0.21 7.58
CA PHE A 313 13.34 0.13 8.90
C PHE A 313 14.14 1.39 9.24
N ALA A 314 15.00 1.85 8.34
CA ALA A 314 15.82 3.05 8.54
C ALA A 314 14.95 4.30 8.76
N GLN A 315 13.86 4.44 8.02
CA GLN A 315 12.95 5.59 8.16
C GLN A 315 12.13 5.56 9.46
N PHE A 316 11.64 4.38 9.88
CA PHE A 316 10.78 4.29 11.07
C PHE A 316 11.56 4.11 12.37
N PHE A 317 12.70 3.46 12.34
CA PHE A 317 13.45 3.08 13.52
C PHE A 317 14.85 3.70 13.61
N GLY A 318 15.33 4.35 12.55
CA GLY A 318 16.65 4.98 12.52
C GLY A 318 16.87 5.97 13.67
N GLY A 319 15.88 6.82 13.96
CA GLY A 319 15.91 7.76 15.07
C GLY A 319 15.90 7.12 16.47
N LEU A 320 15.40 5.89 16.60
CA LEU A 320 15.33 5.16 17.89
C LEU A 320 16.61 4.37 18.17
N VAL A 321 17.20 3.78 17.14
CA VAL A 321 18.37 2.89 17.28
C VAL A 321 19.66 3.68 17.31
N GLN A 322 19.63 4.98 16.95
CA GLN A 322 20.84 5.83 16.82
C GLN A 322 21.99 5.05 16.16
N PRO A 323 21.79 4.42 15.01
CA PRO A 323 22.89 3.80 14.31
C PRO A 323 23.90 4.92 14.00
N LYS A 324 25.20 4.64 14.10
CA LYS A 324 26.22 5.58 13.66
C LYS A 324 25.81 6.12 12.31
N ASP A 325 25.93 7.42 12.09
CA ASP A 325 25.38 8.16 10.92
C ASP A 325 25.58 7.46 9.57
N ARG A 326 26.65 6.68 9.43
CA ARG A 326 26.96 5.88 8.25
C ARG A 326 26.03 4.69 7.98
N ALA A 327 25.22 4.23 8.93
CA ALA A 327 24.35 3.06 8.74
C ALA A 327 22.98 3.45 8.14
N THR A 328 22.59 4.72 8.25
CA THR A 328 21.36 5.27 7.65
C THR A 328 21.60 5.83 6.24
N ASP A 329 22.85 6.17 5.90
CA ASP A 329 23.22 6.70 4.59
C ASP A 329 22.80 5.83 3.39
N PRO A 330 22.82 4.48 3.43
CA PRO A 330 22.36 3.66 2.32
C PRO A 330 20.84 3.53 2.20
N SER A 331 20.04 4.31 2.94
CA SER A 331 18.58 4.28 2.76
C SER A 331 18.20 5.04 1.48
N VAL A 332 17.60 4.32 0.53
CA VAL A 332 17.28 4.84 -0.82
C VAL A 332 16.31 6.02 -0.79
N LEU A 333 15.44 6.09 0.23
CA LEU A 333 14.43 7.15 0.41
C LEU A 333 14.82 8.14 1.53
N GLY A 334 16.01 8.00 2.12
CA GLY A 334 16.46 8.82 3.24
C GLY A 334 16.98 10.22 2.88
N HIS A 335 16.96 10.57 1.59
CA HIS A 335 17.50 11.83 1.08
C HIS A 335 16.44 12.68 0.37
N PRO A 336 15.30 13.02 1.04
CA PRO A 336 14.36 13.97 0.45
C PRO A 336 15.01 15.35 0.36
N LEU A 337 14.62 16.12 -0.63
CA LEU A 337 14.92 17.54 -0.64
C LEU A 337 14.24 18.17 0.57
N ASP A 338 15.01 18.78 1.46
CA ASP A 338 14.45 19.48 2.59
C ASP A 338 13.50 20.58 2.10
N ALA A 339 12.22 20.48 2.47
CA ALA A 339 11.22 21.46 2.06
C ALA A 339 11.46 22.84 2.70
N VAL A 340 12.38 22.94 3.66
CA VAL A 340 12.64 24.12 4.49
C VAL A 340 14.08 24.61 4.38
N GLY A 341 15.01 23.81 3.88
CA GLY A 341 16.44 24.11 3.82
C GLY A 341 17.05 24.01 2.42
N SER A 342 18.27 24.48 2.28
CA SER A 342 19.07 24.30 1.06
C SER A 342 19.17 22.80 0.73
N PRO A 343 18.97 22.40 -0.52
CA PRO A 343 19.00 21.00 -0.89
C PRO A 343 20.35 20.38 -0.53
N PRO A 344 20.37 19.24 0.18
CA PRO A 344 21.62 18.54 0.49
C PRO A 344 22.14 17.85 -0.77
N TRP A 345 22.79 18.61 -1.64
CA TRP A 345 23.47 18.07 -2.84
C TRP A 345 24.69 17.22 -2.49
N GLN A 346 25.18 17.33 -1.26
CA GLN A 346 26.39 16.65 -0.82
C GLN A 346 26.36 15.12 -0.85
N PRO A 347 25.24 14.41 -0.53
CA PRO A 347 25.24 12.95 -0.64
C PRO A 347 25.08 12.42 -2.06
N LEU A 348 24.68 13.24 -3.04
CA LEU A 348 24.59 12.83 -4.44
C LEU A 348 25.91 13.03 -5.21
N ALA A 349 26.87 13.74 -4.62
CA ALA A 349 28.18 14.03 -5.20
C ALA A 349 29.32 13.16 -4.62
N ALA A 350 29.02 12.33 -3.62
CA ALA A 350 29.92 11.33 -3.02
C ALA A 350 29.51 9.93 -3.45
#